data_789c03be1b6ae7f1ea9ba7216ae7aa2d
#
_entry.id   789c03be1b6ae7f1ea9ba7216ae7aa2d
#
_cell.length_a   1.000
_cell.length_b   1.000
_cell.length_c   1.000
_cell.angle_alpha   90.00
_cell.angle_beta   90.00
_cell.angle_gamma   90.00
#
_symmetry.space_group_name_H-M   'P 1'
#
loop_
_entity.id
_entity.type
_entity.pdbx_description
1 polymer ?
#
loop_
_entity_poly.entity_id
_entity_poly.type
_entity_poly.pdbx_seq_one_letter_code
_entity_poly.pdbx_strand_id
1 'polypeptide(L)'
;MRLLLACLALLVAANAAAQIYRWTDEKGHVVYGNEPPAGTKPEVVQDRINSYGGPPEVRQAVPVVLYATSWCPYCAQARAYFAKKGVPYIEHDVEKSAAANAEFKRLGGRGVPLIVHGANVMRGFREQSLDALLARNGR
;
A
#
# COMPACT_ATOMS: atom_id res chain seq x y z
N MET A 1 51.82 -23.29 -20.35
CA MET A 1 51.28 -21.98 -20.81
C MET A 1 50.08 -22.12 -21.75
N ARG A 2 49.96 -23.14 -22.59
CA ARG A 2 48.80 -23.35 -23.47
C ARG A 2 47.53 -23.88 -22.78
N LEU A 3 47.68 -24.68 -21.71
CA LEU A 3 46.52 -25.18 -20.92
C LEU A 3 45.84 -24.12 -20.06
N LEU A 4 46.58 -23.14 -19.56
CA LEU A 4 46.05 -22.03 -18.74
C LEU A 4 45.20 -21.07 -19.57
N LEU A 5 45.49 -20.89 -20.85
CA LEU A 5 44.69 -20.06 -21.76
C LEU A 5 43.38 -20.74 -22.17
N ALA A 6 43.32 -22.06 -22.20
CA ALA A 6 42.06 -22.79 -22.50
C ALA A 6 41.06 -22.76 -21.34
N CYS A 7 41.54 -22.74 -20.09
CA CYS A 7 40.64 -22.61 -18.92
C CYS A 7 40.07 -21.21 -18.74
N LEU A 8 40.77 -20.16 -19.20
CA LEU A 8 40.28 -18.78 -19.10
C LEU A 8 39.20 -18.47 -20.13
N ALA A 9 39.16 -19.20 -21.26
CA ALA A 9 38.13 -19.02 -22.29
C ALA A 9 36.79 -19.65 -21.95
N LEU A 10 36.73 -20.58 -20.98
CA LEU A 10 35.48 -21.25 -20.55
C LEU A 10 34.69 -20.48 -19.47
N LEU A 11 35.24 -19.41 -18.90
CA LEU A 11 34.63 -18.65 -17.83
C LEU A 11 33.79 -17.44 -18.31
N VAL A 12 33.65 -17.25 -19.62
CA VAL A 12 32.88 -16.14 -20.21
C VAL A 12 31.46 -16.55 -20.68
N ALA A 13 31.00 -17.73 -20.30
CA ALA A 13 29.67 -18.19 -20.72
C ALA A 13 28.65 -18.06 -19.59
N ALA A 14 27.62 -17.30 -19.90
CA ALA A 14 26.28 -17.32 -19.32
C ALA A 14 25.97 -16.29 -18.24
N ASN A 15 26.00 -15.02 -18.61
CA ASN A 15 24.97 -14.10 -18.12
C ASN A 15 23.71 -14.31 -19.00
N ALA A 16 23.02 -15.42 -18.83
CA ALA A 16 21.67 -15.58 -19.32
C ALA A 16 20.74 -14.77 -18.40
N ALA A 17 20.65 -13.47 -18.62
CA ALA A 17 19.62 -12.66 -18.00
C ALA A 17 18.27 -13.22 -18.49
N ALA A 18 17.51 -13.79 -17.59
CA ALA A 18 16.14 -14.23 -17.88
C ALA A 18 15.31 -12.99 -18.22
N GLN A 19 15.06 -12.78 -19.50
CA GLN A 19 14.22 -11.69 -19.99
C GLN A 19 12.76 -12.15 -19.96
N ILE A 20 11.89 -11.33 -19.40
CA ILE A 20 10.45 -11.55 -19.45
C ILE A 20 9.88 -10.70 -20.58
N TYR A 21 9.13 -11.34 -21.45
CA TYR A 21 8.43 -10.71 -22.57
C TYR A 21 6.93 -10.62 -22.28
N ARG A 22 6.31 -9.58 -22.80
CA ARG A 22 4.87 -9.39 -22.83
C ARG A 22 4.39 -9.42 -24.28
N TRP A 23 3.35 -10.20 -24.57
CA TRP A 23 2.68 -10.20 -25.88
C TRP A 23 1.17 -10.37 -25.70
N THR A 24 0.43 -10.14 -26.76
CA THR A 24 -1.02 -10.35 -26.78
C THR A 24 -1.31 -11.61 -27.61
N ASP A 25 -2.12 -12.52 -27.09
CA ASP A 25 -2.56 -13.72 -27.81
C ASP A 25 -3.61 -13.38 -28.87
N GLU A 26 -3.98 -14.37 -29.68
CA GLU A 26 -4.99 -14.22 -30.75
C GLU A 26 -6.39 -13.87 -30.21
N LYS A 27 -6.63 -14.06 -28.92
CA LYS A 27 -7.90 -13.77 -28.23
C LYS A 27 -7.88 -12.39 -27.53
N GLY A 28 -6.78 -11.64 -27.66
CA GLY A 28 -6.62 -10.32 -27.06
C GLY A 28 -6.17 -10.33 -25.60
N HIS A 29 -5.78 -11.48 -25.02
CA HIS A 29 -5.25 -11.54 -23.67
C HIS A 29 -3.76 -11.21 -23.64
N VAL A 30 -3.34 -10.49 -22.61
CA VAL A 30 -1.93 -10.20 -22.36
C VAL A 30 -1.27 -11.38 -21.66
N VAL A 31 -0.24 -11.94 -22.28
CA VAL A 31 0.53 -13.09 -21.79
C VAL A 31 1.96 -12.64 -21.46
N TYR A 32 2.51 -13.18 -20.39
CA TYR A 32 3.89 -12.95 -19.96
C TYR A 32 4.65 -14.27 -19.98
N GLY A 33 5.89 -14.27 -20.48
CA GLY A 33 6.75 -15.45 -20.48
C GLY A 33 8.15 -15.11 -20.96
N ASN A 34 9.01 -16.09 -20.91
CA ASN A 34 10.40 -15.97 -21.36
C ASN A 34 10.60 -16.39 -22.83
N GLU A 35 9.58 -16.98 -23.47
CA GLU A 35 9.65 -17.46 -24.85
C GLU A 35 8.35 -17.12 -25.60
N PRO A 36 8.32 -15.97 -26.32
CA PRO A 36 7.15 -15.59 -27.11
C PRO A 36 6.99 -16.49 -28.35
N PRO A 37 5.73 -16.83 -28.75
CA PRO A 37 5.47 -17.59 -29.96
C PRO A 37 5.99 -16.89 -31.22
N ALA A 38 6.42 -17.66 -32.21
CA ALA A 38 6.87 -17.14 -33.49
C ALA A 38 5.75 -16.35 -34.19
N GLY A 39 6.06 -15.13 -34.65
CA GLY A 39 5.09 -14.23 -35.29
C GLY A 39 4.42 -13.21 -34.40
N THR A 40 4.63 -13.26 -33.09
CA THR A 40 4.20 -12.22 -32.17
C THR A 40 5.22 -11.07 -32.13
N LYS A 41 4.75 -9.85 -31.78
CA LYS A 41 5.65 -8.71 -31.48
C LYS A 41 5.82 -8.64 -29.97
N PRO A 42 6.83 -9.31 -29.39
CA PRO A 42 7.04 -9.26 -27.96
C PRO A 42 7.62 -7.90 -27.54
N GLU A 43 7.11 -7.34 -26.46
CA GLU A 43 7.70 -6.21 -25.77
C GLU A 43 8.54 -6.75 -24.62
N VAL A 44 9.82 -6.37 -24.57
CA VAL A 44 10.70 -6.73 -23.46
C VAL A 44 10.26 -5.92 -22.23
N VAL A 45 9.89 -6.61 -21.18
CA VAL A 45 9.59 -5.97 -19.89
C VAL A 45 10.91 -5.69 -19.17
N GLN A 46 11.61 -4.62 -19.62
CA GLN A 46 12.84 -4.16 -18.95
C GLN A 46 12.47 -3.23 -17.80
N ASP A 47 13.03 -3.52 -16.65
CA ASP A 47 13.21 -2.61 -15.49
C ASP A 47 11.99 -2.05 -14.75
N ARG A 48 10.80 -2.60 -14.94
CA ARG A 48 9.65 -2.18 -14.13
C ARG A 48 9.23 -3.19 -13.06
N ILE A 49 10.05 -4.18 -12.80
CA ILE A 49 9.74 -5.20 -11.76
C ILE A 49 9.76 -4.58 -10.36
N ASN A 50 10.45 -3.45 -10.17
CA ASN A 50 10.42 -2.66 -8.93
C ASN A 50 9.64 -1.33 -9.04
N SER A 51 9.14 -1.00 -10.24
CA SER A 51 8.14 0.03 -10.40
C SER A 51 6.81 -0.69 -10.50
N TYR A 52 6.21 -1.02 -9.39
CA TYR A 52 4.81 -1.37 -9.33
C TYR A 52 4.01 -0.15 -9.82
N GLY A 53 4.02 0.03 -11.14
CA GLY A 53 3.01 0.82 -11.83
C GLY A 53 1.74 0.00 -11.82
N GLY A 54 1.18 -0.19 -10.63
CA GLY A 54 -0.17 -0.65 -10.48
C GLY A 54 -1.11 0.20 -11.32
N PRO A 55 -2.33 -0.27 -11.58
CA PRO A 55 -3.37 0.54 -12.19
C PRO A 55 -3.38 1.90 -11.49
N PRO A 56 -3.70 3.02 -12.23
CA PRO A 56 -3.43 4.38 -11.80
C PRO A 56 -3.66 4.46 -10.31
N GLU A 57 -2.56 4.70 -9.61
CA GLU A 57 -2.44 4.60 -8.17
C GLU A 57 -3.78 5.05 -7.57
N VAL A 58 -4.62 4.10 -7.20
CA VAL A 58 -5.49 4.33 -6.08
C VAL A 58 -4.48 4.66 -4.99
N ARG A 59 -4.14 5.94 -4.85
CA ARG A 59 -3.47 6.42 -3.64
C ARG A 59 -4.24 5.73 -2.56
N GLN A 60 -3.64 4.70 -1.96
CA GLN A 60 -4.26 4.06 -0.82
C GLN A 60 -4.31 5.18 0.19
N ALA A 61 -5.44 5.87 0.15
CA ALA A 61 -5.70 6.95 1.07
C ALA A 61 -5.46 6.32 2.42
N VAL A 62 -4.41 6.76 3.09
CA VAL A 62 -4.03 6.20 4.38
C VAL A 62 -5.30 6.21 5.21
N PRO A 63 -5.83 5.06 5.64
CA PRO A 63 -7.14 5.02 6.24
C PRO A 63 -7.12 5.82 7.54
N VAL A 64 -8.19 6.57 7.76
CA VAL A 64 -8.44 7.17 9.07
C VAL A 64 -8.84 6.05 10.01
N VAL A 65 -8.19 5.95 11.16
CA VAL A 65 -8.53 4.97 12.20
C VAL A 65 -9.10 5.70 13.41
N LEU A 66 -10.27 5.28 13.85
CA LEU A 66 -10.98 5.80 15.02
C LEU A 66 -10.96 4.75 16.14
N TYR A 67 -10.28 5.04 17.23
CA TYR A 67 -10.40 4.27 18.47
C TYR A 67 -11.49 4.91 19.34
N ALA A 68 -12.52 4.15 19.65
CA ALA A 68 -13.76 4.65 20.22
C ALA A 68 -14.36 3.67 21.24
N THR A 69 -15.41 4.10 21.89
CA THR A 69 -16.37 3.25 22.64
C THR A 69 -17.78 3.55 22.19
N SER A 70 -18.70 2.62 22.43
CA SER A 70 -20.09 2.77 21.99
C SER A 70 -20.85 3.89 22.69
N TRP A 71 -20.54 4.16 23.94
CA TRP A 71 -21.22 5.14 24.81
C TRP A 71 -20.64 6.56 24.75
N CYS A 72 -19.48 6.76 24.11
CA CYS A 72 -18.76 8.04 24.11
C CYS A 72 -19.44 9.09 23.21
N PRO A 73 -19.91 10.24 23.73
CA PRO A 73 -20.59 11.26 22.92
C PRO A 73 -19.68 11.94 21.92
N TYR A 74 -18.40 12.17 22.23
CA TYR A 74 -17.44 12.73 21.30
C TYR A 74 -17.07 11.76 20.18
N CYS A 75 -17.14 10.45 20.43
CA CYS A 75 -16.98 9.44 19.40
C CYS A 75 -18.17 9.46 18.43
N ALA A 76 -19.40 9.65 18.95
CA ALA A 76 -20.58 9.84 18.12
C ALA A 76 -20.47 11.07 17.20
N GLN A 77 -19.94 12.18 17.72
CA GLN A 77 -19.68 13.39 16.92
C GLN A 77 -18.64 13.11 15.82
N ALA A 78 -17.55 12.38 16.13
CA ALA A 78 -16.57 12.01 15.13
C ALA A 78 -17.17 11.14 14.01
N ARG A 79 -18.00 10.15 14.35
CA ARG A 79 -18.74 9.33 13.37
C ARG A 79 -19.63 10.18 12.48
N ALA A 80 -20.42 11.09 13.08
CA ALA A 80 -21.30 11.98 12.33
C ALA A 80 -20.52 12.89 11.38
N TYR A 81 -19.37 13.39 11.81
CA TYR A 81 -18.48 14.20 10.97
C TYR A 81 -17.95 13.39 9.79
N PHE A 82 -17.43 12.18 10.00
CA PHE A 82 -16.95 11.32 8.93
C PHE A 82 -18.05 11.00 7.91
N ALA A 83 -19.24 10.68 8.39
CA ALA A 83 -20.41 10.45 7.52
C ALA A 83 -20.78 11.70 6.70
N LYS A 84 -20.83 12.87 7.34
CA LYS A 84 -21.14 14.15 6.69
C LYS A 84 -20.12 14.53 5.61
N LYS A 85 -18.85 14.27 5.86
CA LYS A 85 -17.74 14.62 4.94
C LYS A 85 -17.42 13.51 3.93
N GLY A 86 -18.05 12.34 4.03
CA GLY A 86 -17.75 11.18 3.17
C GLY A 86 -16.34 10.63 3.38
N VAL A 87 -15.77 10.77 4.58
CA VAL A 87 -14.43 10.29 4.90
C VAL A 87 -14.50 8.82 5.31
N PRO A 88 -13.88 7.90 4.55
CA PRO A 88 -13.82 6.49 4.95
C PRO A 88 -12.90 6.33 6.16
N TYR A 89 -13.32 5.54 7.12
CA TYR A 89 -12.53 5.25 8.32
C TYR A 89 -12.73 3.81 8.79
N ILE A 90 -11.77 3.35 9.58
CA ILE A 90 -11.83 2.06 10.28
C ILE A 90 -12.07 2.36 11.76
N GLU A 91 -13.06 1.73 12.36
CA GLU A 91 -13.36 1.91 13.77
C GLU A 91 -12.92 0.69 14.59
N HIS A 92 -12.27 0.97 15.71
CA HIS A 92 -11.89 -0.01 16.71
C HIS A 92 -12.52 0.34 18.05
N ASP A 93 -13.36 -0.55 18.57
CA ASP A 93 -13.88 -0.44 19.93
C ASP A 93 -12.83 -0.95 20.92
N VAL A 94 -12.30 -0.02 21.74
CA VAL A 94 -11.21 -0.32 22.67
C VAL A 94 -11.64 -1.10 23.91
N GLU A 95 -12.95 -1.21 24.15
CA GLU A 95 -13.49 -2.01 25.26
C GLU A 95 -13.81 -3.44 24.81
N LYS A 96 -14.19 -3.62 23.54
CA LYS A 96 -14.58 -4.93 22.99
C LYS A 96 -13.40 -5.72 22.43
N SER A 97 -12.30 -5.06 22.07
CA SER A 97 -11.12 -5.68 21.46
C SER A 97 -9.88 -5.44 22.29
N ALA A 98 -9.33 -6.50 22.86
CA ALA A 98 -8.06 -6.43 23.61
C ALA A 98 -6.89 -5.96 22.72
N ALA A 99 -6.86 -6.37 21.46
CA ALA A 99 -5.86 -5.94 20.49
C ALA A 99 -5.98 -4.43 20.19
N ALA A 100 -7.22 -3.94 19.97
CA ALA A 100 -7.46 -2.51 19.79
C ALA A 100 -7.07 -1.68 21.01
N ASN A 101 -7.34 -2.18 22.22
CA ASN A 101 -6.96 -1.53 23.45
C ASN A 101 -5.44 -1.45 23.60
N ALA A 102 -4.73 -2.53 23.29
CA ALA A 102 -3.26 -2.56 23.35
C ALA A 102 -2.66 -1.55 22.36
N GLU A 103 -3.17 -1.49 21.13
CA GLU A 103 -2.73 -0.54 20.11
C GLU A 103 -3.05 0.90 20.52
N PHE A 104 -4.25 1.16 20.99
CA PHE A 104 -4.67 2.46 21.52
C PHE A 104 -3.69 2.97 22.61
N LYS A 105 -3.32 2.11 23.57
CA LYS A 105 -2.34 2.44 24.61
C LYS A 105 -0.95 2.71 24.04
N ARG A 106 -0.51 1.89 23.07
CA ARG A 106 0.78 2.07 22.38
C ARG A 106 0.86 3.42 21.65
N LEU A 107 -0.26 3.90 21.09
CA LEU A 107 -0.39 5.21 20.45
C LEU A 107 -0.51 6.37 21.46
N GLY A 108 -0.39 6.09 22.75
CA GLY A 108 -0.51 7.09 23.83
C GLY A 108 -1.94 7.53 24.08
N GLY A 109 -2.91 6.69 23.79
CA GLY A 109 -4.33 6.90 24.09
C GLY A 109 -4.57 6.86 25.60
N ARG A 110 -5.21 7.92 26.11
CA ARG A 110 -5.63 8.05 27.53
C ARG A 110 -7.13 8.28 27.65
N GLY A 111 -7.80 8.56 26.54
CA GLY A 111 -9.23 8.81 26.45
C GLY A 111 -9.69 8.71 25.01
N VAL A 112 -10.97 8.41 24.82
CA VAL A 112 -11.59 8.29 23.50
C VAL A 112 -12.35 9.59 23.14
N PRO A 113 -12.47 9.91 21.84
CA PRO A 113 -11.87 9.24 20.70
C PRO A 113 -10.37 9.51 20.56
N LEU A 114 -9.63 8.53 19.99
CA LEU A 114 -8.31 8.74 19.44
C LEU A 114 -8.42 8.52 17.93
N ILE A 115 -8.02 9.52 17.14
CA ILE A 115 -8.10 9.47 15.68
C ILE A 115 -6.70 9.46 15.12
N VAL A 116 -6.41 8.49 14.26
CA VAL A 116 -5.11 8.31 13.62
C VAL A 116 -5.26 8.43 12.11
N HIS A 117 -4.39 9.22 11.48
CA HIS A 117 -4.31 9.33 10.04
C HIS A 117 -2.85 9.38 9.61
N GLY A 118 -2.33 8.27 9.10
CA GLY A 118 -0.91 8.10 8.84
C GLY A 118 -0.08 8.17 10.12
N ALA A 119 0.93 9.01 10.13
CA ALA A 119 1.77 9.26 11.31
C ALA A 119 1.16 10.25 12.32
N ASN A 120 0.00 10.83 12.01
CA ASN A 120 -0.61 11.86 12.84
C ASN A 120 -1.67 11.28 13.77
N VAL A 121 -1.62 11.70 15.04
CA VAL A 121 -2.54 11.26 16.08
C VAL A 121 -3.26 12.48 16.67
N MET A 122 -4.59 12.43 16.70
CA MET A 122 -5.44 13.42 17.35
C MET A 122 -6.18 12.81 18.53
N ARG A 123 -6.10 13.49 19.67
CA ARG A 123 -6.78 13.10 20.92
C ARG A 123 -8.02 13.94 21.12
N GLY A 124 -9.15 13.29 21.35
CA GLY A 124 -10.46 13.93 21.41
C GLY A 124 -11.00 14.29 20.01
N PHE A 125 -12.14 14.98 19.98
CA PHE A 125 -12.77 15.42 18.75
C PHE A 125 -12.97 16.94 18.75
N ARG A 126 -12.49 17.58 17.66
CA ARG A 126 -12.77 18.98 17.28
C ARG A 126 -12.72 19.06 15.75
N GLU A 127 -13.79 19.57 15.13
CA GLU A 127 -13.92 19.61 13.67
C GLU A 127 -12.73 20.29 12.99
N GLN A 128 -12.35 21.50 13.42
CA GLN A 128 -11.23 22.24 12.85
C GLN A 128 -9.88 21.49 12.90
N SER A 129 -9.65 20.79 14.01
CA SER A 129 -8.43 19.99 14.18
C SER A 129 -8.43 18.75 13.27
N LEU A 130 -9.62 18.18 13.05
CA LEU A 130 -9.79 17.04 12.17
C LEU A 130 -9.67 17.45 10.70
N ASP A 131 -10.23 18.60 10.29
CA ASP A 131 -10.00 19.18 8.96
C ASP A 131 -8.50 19.36 8.67
N ALA A 132 -7.76 19.91 9.64
CA ALA A 132 -6.30 20.09 9.51
C ALA A 132 -5.54 18.76 9.45
N LEU A 133 -5.97 17.74 10.20
CA LEU A 133 -5.39 16.39 10.18
C LEU A 133 -5.57 15.74 8.81
N LEU A 134 -6.78 15.81 8.24
CA LEU A 134 -7.12 15.23 6.95
C LEU A 134 -6.37 15.93 5.80
N ALA A 135 -6.26 17.27 5.86
CA ALA A 135 -5.57 18.05 4.84
C ALA A 135 -4.05 17.74 4.74
N ARG A 136 -3.42 17.35 5.84
CA ARG A 136 -1.97 17.02 5.87
C ARG A 136 -1.61 15.76 5.08
N ASN A 137 -2.51 14.79 5.01
CA ASN A 137 -2.29 13.50 4.37
C ASN A 137 -2.98 13.37 2.99
N GLY A 138 -3.69 14.41 2.56
CA GLY A 138 -4.37 14.49 1.26
C GLY A 138 -3.53 15.13 0.14
N ARG A 139 -2.26 15.45 0.43
CA ARG A 139 -1.31 16.00 -0.55
C ARG A 139 -0.28 14.98 -0.98
#